data_ef42dd4510e537fa83495f2566fe6a4a
#
_entry.id   ef42dd4510e537fa83495f2566fe6a4a
#
_cell.length_a   1.000
_cell.length_b   1.000
_cell.length_c   1.000
_cell.angle_alpha   90.00
_cell.angle_beta   90.00
_cell.angle_gamma   90.00
#
_symmetry.space_group_name_H-M   'P 1'
#
loop_
_entity.id
_entity.type
_entity.pdbx_description
1 polymer ?
#
loop_
_entity_poly.entity_id
_entity_poly.type
_entity_poly.pdbx_seq_one_letter_code
_entity_poly.pdbx_strand_id
1 'polypeptide(L)'
;MTRATDRALSTAEMHAFGEELDAIRDRVIGSLGASDTRYIRRVAAAVRWFGVGGRGLLFLAAFSPLFWMPLLWPAAITGTLLLALSKILENMELGHNVMHGQFDWTGDPKLNGNTYEWDIVATADNWRKTHNFRHHTYTNVRGMDDDIGYGLLRIFPEQRWKPFYLLQPIIAPIFALLFQWGVAAQDLRLGRWLKGRISGRAMWMQTRPVARKMARQVLKDYVFFPLLAGPFFLTVMLGNMVANGLRNIWTYVIIFCGHFTAESETFPKECLRNESRGHWYLRQLRGSSNISGGFLINVLSGNLSHQIEHHFYPDLPANRLSLIHISEPTRLLSIS
;
A
#
# COMPACT_ATOMS: atom_id res chain seq x y z
N MET A 1 -18.10 -23.95 11.98
CA MET A 1 -18.25 -23.21 13.26
C MET A 1 -19.43 -22.28 13.08
N THR A 2 -20.50 -22.47 13.85
CA THR A 2 -21.70 -21.63 13.86
C THR A 2 -21.33 -20.23 14.31
N ARG A 3 -21.56 -19.22 13.45
CA ARG A 3 -21.42 -17.79 13.80
C ARG A 3 -22.20 -17.54 15.09
N ALA A 4 -21.53 -16.98 16.09
CA ALA A 4 -22.19 -16.44 17.26
C ALA A 4 -23.27 -15.47 16.78
N THR A 5 -24.46 -15.59 17.38
CA THR A 5 -25.68 -14.88 17.02
C THR A 5 -25.42 -13.42 16.67
N ASP A 6 -25.71 -13.03 15.40
CA ASP A 6 -25.78 -11.66 14.88
C ASP A 6 -26.86 -10.86 15.67
N ARG A 7 -26.58 -10.56 16.94
CA ARG A 7 -27.37 -9.58 17.66
C ARG A 7 -26.95 -8.20 17.17
N ALA A 8 -27.84 -7.56 16.43
CA ALA A 8 -27.63 -6.16 16.06
C ALA A 8 -27.42 -5.32 17.34
N LEU A 9 -26.30 -4.62 17.43
CA LEU A 9 -26.01 -3.71 18.53
C LEU A 9 -27.07 -2.60 18.56
N SER A 10 -27.53 -2.25 19.76
CA SER A 10 -28.41 -1.10 19.96
C SER A 10 -27.68 0.21 19.64
N THR A 11 -28.42 1.28 19.38
CA THR A 11 -27.83 2.62 19.14
C THR A 11 -26.91 3.07 20.27
N ALA A 12 -27.25 2.77 21.52
CA ALA A 12 -26.42 3.12 22.69
C ALA A 12 -25.13 2.30 22.74
N GLU A 13 -25.19 0.98 22.47
CA GLU A 13 -24.02 0.11 22.39
C GLU A 13 -23.09 0.55 21.23
N MET A 14 -23.66 0.94 20.09
CA MET A 14 -22.91 1.42 18.94
C MET A 14 -22.20 2.77 19.23
N HIS A 15 -22.84 3.65 19.99
CA HIS A 15 -22.24 4.92 20.42
C HIS A 15 -21.07 4.64 21.38
N ALA A 16 -21.32 3.83 22.42
CA ALA A 16 -20.28 3.46 23.38
C ALA A 16 -19.08 2.77 22.73
N PHE A 17 -19.31 1.91 21.73
CA PHE A 17 -18.26 1.29 20.92
C PHE A 17 -17.40 2.33 20.19
N GLY A 18 -18.04 3.34 19.58
CA GLY A 18 -17.31 4.43 18.91
C GLY A 18 -16.46 5.24 19.88
N GLU A 19 -17.02 5.64 21.03
CA GLU A 19 -16.31 6.40 22.06
C GLU A 19 -15.11 5.64 22.65
N GLU A 20 -15.26 4.34 22.84
CA GLU A 20 -14.18 3.50 23.35
C GLU A 20 -13.00 3.42 22.36
N LEU A 21 -13.28 3.23 21.07
CA LEU A 21 -12.23 3.22 20.04
C LEU A 21 -11.57 4.60 19.91
N ASP A 22 -12.33 5.69 19.97
CA ASP A 22 -11.76 7.04 19.98
C ASP A 22 -10.86 7.26 21.21
N ALA A 23 -11.24 6.77 22.40
CA ALA A 23 -10.41 6.84 23.60
C ALA A 23 -9.11 6.03 23.49
N ILE A 24 -9.11 4.89 22.79
CA ILE A 24 -7.88 4.13 22.48
C ILE A 24 -6.95 4.97 21.62
N ARG A 25 -7.48 5.59 20.54
CA ARG A 25 -6.71 6.47 19.67
C ARG A 25 -6.05 7.60 20.45
N ASP A 26 -6.80 8.30 21.29
CA ASP A 26 -6.31 9.44 22.07
C ASP A 26 -5.21 9.04 23.05
N ARG A 27 -5.33 7.88 23.71
CA ARG A 27 -4.27 7.32 24.55
C ARG A 27 -2.98 7.07 23.78
N VAL A 28 -3.07 6.50 22.56
CA VAL A 28 -1.90 6.23 21.75
C VAL A 28 -1.25 7.54 21.29
N ILE A 29 -2.04 8.52 20.84
CA ILE A 29 -1.55 9.86 20.47
C ILE A 29 -0.80 10.50 21.65
N GLY A 30 -1.39 10.47 22.85
CA GLY A 30 -0.76 11.03 24.06
C GLY A 30 0.56 10.33 24.46
N SER A 31 0.84 9.14 23.93
CA SER A 31 2.07 8.37 24.20
C SER A 31 3.14 8.48 23.12
N LEU A 32 2.87 9.22 22.03
CA LEU A 32 3.84 9.39 20.93
C LEU A 32 5.08 10.15 21.40
N GLY A 33 6.24 9.77 20.87
CA GLY A 33 7.47 10.39 21.31
C GLY A 33 8.71 10.04 20.47
N ALA A 34 9.87 10.30 21.05
CA ALA A 34 11.17 10.13 20.39
C ALA A 34 11.44 8.69 19.89
N SER A 35 10.81 7.67 20.49
CA SER A 35 10.93 6.28 20.04
C SER A 35 10.34 6.08 18.65
N ASP A 36 9.19 6.69 18.37
CA ASP A 36 8.48 6.60 17.10
C ASP A 36 9.24 7.36 16.00
N THR A 37 9.76 8.54 16.34
CA THR A 37 10.64 9.29 15.43
C THR A 37 11.92 8.51 15.11
N ARG A 38 12.54 7.84 16.09
CA ARG A 38 13.73 7.01 15.84
C ARG A 38 13.39 5.80 14.98
N TYR A 39 12.24 5.19 15.19
CA TYR A 39 11.79 4.07 14.37
C TYR A 39 11.73 4.45 12.90
N ILE A 40 10.93 5.46 12.52
CA ILE A 40 10.78 5.82 11.10
C ILE A 40 12.07 6.32 10.46
N ARG A 41 12.93 7.02 11.22
CA ARG A 41 14.25 7.42 10.73
C ARG A 41 15.18 6.24 10.49
N ARG A 42 15.09 5.15 11.28
CA ARG A 42 15.81 3.89 11.03
C ARG A 42 15.29 3.20 9.77
N VAL A 43 13.99 3.17 9.56
CA VAL A 43 13.39 2.67 8.32
C VAL A 43 13.91 3.47 7.11
N ALA A 44 13.87 4.80 7.17
CA ALA A 44 14.38 5.65 6.10
C ALA A 44 15.91 5.46 5.86
N ALA A 45 16.67 5.17 6.90
CA ALA A 45 18.09 4.81 6.78
C ALA A 45 18.26 3.44 6.11
N ALA A 46 17.49 2.43 6.52
CA ALA A 46 17.51 1.10 5.91
C ALA A 46 17.17 1.14 4.42
N VAL A 47 16.12 1.90 4.04
CA VAL A 47 15.76 2.14 2.62
C VAL A 47 16.97 2.66 1.84
N ARG A 48 17.68 3.66 2.37
CA ARG A 48 18.85 4.23 1.69
C ARG A 48 20.00 3.25 1.59
N TRP A 49 20.34 2.58 2.69
CA TRP A 49 21.48 1.66 2.71
C TRP A 49 21.24 0.41 1.86
N PHE A 50 20.05 -0.16 1.90
CA PHE A 50 19.69 -1.27 1.02
C PHE A 50 19.66 -0.83 -0.45
N GLY A 51 19.17 0.38 -0.74
CA GLY A 51 19.17 0.92 -2.10
C GLY A 51 20.57 1.17 -2.65
N VAL A 52 21.47 1.76 -1.86
CA VAL A 52 22.87 2.01 -2.26
C VAL A 52 23.64 0.69 -2.36
N GLY A 53 23.55 -0.17 -1.33
CA GLY A 53 24.21 -1.48 -1.31
C GLY A 53 23.74 -2.40 -2.43
N GLY A 54 22.42 -2.45 -2.66
CA GLY A 54 21.83 -3.23 -3.75
C GLY A 54 22.34 -2.81 -5.12
N ARG A 55 22.37 -1.49 -5.38
CA ARG A 55 22.95 -0.96 -6.64
C ARG A 55 24.44 -1.22 -6.74
N GLY A 56 25.20 -1.01 -5.66
CA GLY A 56 26.64 -1.29 -5.62
C GLY A 56 26.94 -2.74 -5.98
N LEU A 57 26.19 -3.70 -5.42
CA LEU A 57 26.34 -5.12 -5.74
C LEU A 57 25.91 -5.45 -7.18
N LEU A 58 24.88 -4.81 -7.71
CA LEU A 58 24.51 -4.99 -9.12
C LEU A 58 25.61 -4.49 -10.08
N PHE A 59 26.29 -3.38 -9.77
CA PHE A 59 27.45 -2.94 -10.53
C PHE A 59 28.64 -3.87 -10.35
N LEU A 60 28.90 -4.33 -9.13
CA LEU A 60 29.94 -5.33 -8.87
C LEU A 60 29.69 -6.60 -9.69
N ALA A 61 28.45 -7.09 -9.73
CA ALA A 61 28.04 -8.20 -10.58
C ALA A 61 28.28 -7.91 -12.07
N ALA A 62 27.84 -6.74 -12.53
CA ALA A 62 27.99 -6.34 -13.94
C ALA A 62 29.45 -6.35 -14.40
N PHE A 63 30.37 -5.85 -13.58
CA PHE A 63 31.80 -5.79 -13.91
C PHE A 63 32.58 -7.04 -13.54
N SER A 64 32.03 -7.99 -12.78
CA SER A 64 32.72 -9.20 -12.32
C SER A 64 33.32 -10.06 -13.44
N PRO A 65 32.74 -10.15 -14.65
CA PRO A 65 33.37 -10.88 -15.77
C PRO A 65 34.76 -10.37 -16.15
N LEU A 66 35.11 -9.14 -15.80
CA LEU A 66 36.42 -8.53 -16.09
C LEU A 66 37.52 -8.96 -15.13
N PHE A 67 37.17 -9.45 -13.91
CA PHE A 67 38.16 -9.79 -12.88
C PHE A 67 37.88 -11.10 -12.15
N TRP A 68 36.63 -11.50 -11.92
CA TRP A 68 36.27 -12.75 -11.26
C TRP A 68 34.82 -13.19 -11.55
N MET A 69 34.64 -13.94 -12.61
CA MET A 69 33.35 -14.42 -13.12
C MET A 69 32.45 -15.12 -12.06
N PRO A 70 32.96 -15.94 -11.11
CA PRO A 70 32.13 -16.58 -10.10
C PRO A 70 31.36 -15.63 -9.21
N LEU A 71 31.77 -14.35 -9.11
CA LEU A 71 31.07 -13.33 -8.32
C LEU A 71 29.76 -12.84 -8.95
N LEU A 72 29.57 -13.04 -10.27
CA LEU A 72 28.42 -12.55 -11.03
C LEU A 72 27.09 -12.89 -10.35
N TRP A 73 26.83 -14.15 -10.17
CA TRP A 73 25.54 -14.61 -9.64
C TRP A 73 25.30 -14.26 -8.17
N PRO A 74 26.24 -14.52 -7.24
CA PRO A 74 26.05 -14.12 -5.84
C PRO A 74 25.81 -12.62 -5.68
N ALA A 75 26.57 -11.77 -6.38
CA ALA A 75 26.44 -10.34 -6.29
C ALA A 75 25.13 -9.84 -6.97
N ALA A 76 24.76 -10.41 -8.12
CA ALA A 76 23.51 -10.07 -8.82
C ALA A 76 22.28 -10.43 -7.97
N ILE A 77 22.23 -11.63 -7.40
CA ILE A 77 21.11 -12.08 -6.56
C ILE A 77 21.01 -11.23 -5.31
N THR A 78 22.12 -11.09 -4.55
CA THR A 78 22.13 -10.32 -3.30
C THR A 78 21.80 -8.85 -3.57
N GLY A 79 22.38 -8.25 -4.62
CA GLY A 79 22.12 -6.88 -5.02
C GLY A 79 20.66 -6.65 -5.40
N THR A 80 20.07 -7.57 -6.15
CA THR A 80 18.65 -7.53 -6.54
C THR A 80 17.73 -7.63 -5.31
N LEU A 81 18.02 -8.55 -4.38
CA LEU A 81 17.22 -8.74 -3.16
C LEU A 81 17.32 -7.51 -2.23
N LEU A 82 18.50 -6.95 -2.02
CA LEU A 82 18.65 -5.70 -1.24
C LEU A 82 17.90 -4.55 -1.90
N LEU A 83 17.97 -4.42 -3.22
CA LEU A 83 17.22 -3.39 -3.93
C LEU A 83 15.71 -3.61 -3.84
N ALA A 84 15.23 -4.85 -3.90
CA ALA A 84 13.84 -5.20 -3.69
C ALA A 84 13.37 -4.84 -2.27
N LEU A 85 14.15 -5.19 -1.24
CA LEU A 85 13.88 -4.81 0.16
C LEU A 85 13.82 -3.30 0.33
N SER A 86 14.76 -2.56 -0.26
CA SER A 86 14.73 -1.09 -0.26
C SER A 86 13.41 -0.55 -0.82
N LYS A 87 12.98 -1.08 -1.97
CA LYS A 87 11.76 -0.65 -2.65
C LYS A 87 10.47 -1.06 -1.90
N ILE A 88 10.46 -2.23 -1.28
CA ILE A 88 9.36 -2.70 -0.43
C ILE A 88 9.21 -1.80 0.80
N LEU A 89 10.29 -1.58 1.53
CA LEU A 89 10.28 -0.72 2.72
C LEU A 89 9.91 0.73 2.38
N GLU A 90 10.42 1.25 1.28
CA GLU A 90 10.09 2.60 0.82
C GLU A 90 8.61 2.74 0.48
N ASN A 91 8.04 1.73 -0.20
CA ASN A 91 6.65 1.77 -0.62
C ASN A 91 5.68 1.52 0.55
N MET A 92 5.94 0.49 1.38
CA MET A 92 5.01 0.01 2.40
C MET A 92 5.22 0.72 3.74
N GLU A 93 6.42 0.63 4.33
CA GLU A 93 6.64 1.10 5.69
C GLU A 93 6.96 2.60 5.77
N LEU A 94 7.65 3.15 4.77
CA LEU A 94 8.02 4.57 4.79
C LEU A 94 6.97 5.43 4.07
N GLY A 95 6.81 5.25 2.76
CA GLY A 95 6.00 6.15 1.94
C GLY A 95 4.52 6.09 2.28
N HIS A 96 3.95 4.90 2.36
CA HIS A 96 2.56 4.70 2.74
C HIS A 96 2.22 5.39 4.07
N ASN A 97 2.99 5.07 5.12
CA ASN A 97 2.74 5.56 6.47
C ASN A 97 3.00 7.07 6.62
N VAL A 98 4.05 7.60 5.98
CA VAL A 98 4.30 9.05 5.97
C VAL A 98 3.18 9.79 5.25
N MET A 99 2.70 9.29 4.10
CA MET A 99 1.63 9.95 3.34
C MET A 99 0.26 9.89 4.04
N HIS A 100 0.07 8.99 5.01
CA HIS A 100 -1.07 9.01 5.94
C HIS A 100 -0.96 10.11 7.00
N GLY A 101 0.15 10.87 7.04
CA GLY A 101 0.37 11.91 8.06
C GLY A 101 0.80 11.38 9.42
N GLN A 102 1.12 10.08 9.54
CA GLN A 102 1.44 9.42 10.80
C GLN A 102 2.60 10.05 11.57
N PHE A 103 3.45 10.83 10.89
CA PHE A 103 4.64 11.46 11.47
C PHE A 103 4.66 12.99 11.33
N ASP A 104 3.55 13.63 10.92
CA ASP A 104 3.44 15.09 10.75
C ASP A 104 3.68 15.84 12.08
N TRP A 105 3.29 15.25 13.19
CA TRP A 105 3.52 15.77 14.55
C TRP A 105 5.00 15.97 14.89
N THR A 106 5.93 15.31 14.17
CA THR A 106 7.37 15.46 14.41
C THR A 106 7.93 16.79 13.90
N GLY A 107 7.20 17.50 13.02
CA GLY A 107 7.67 18.71 12.34
C GLY A 107 8.82 18.49 11.35
N ASP A 108 9.24 17.25 11.09
CA ASP A 108 10.32 16.94 10.13
C ASP A 108 9.79 17.06 8.69
N PRO A 109 10.29 18.01 7.87
CA PRO A 109 9.80 18.23 6.51
C PRO A 109 10.00 17.01 5.59
N LYS A 110 10.91 16.08 5.94
CA LYS A 110 11.12 14.82 5.20
C LYS A 110 10.10 13.73 5.54
N LEU A 111 9.34 13.93 6.61
CA LEU A 111 8.33 12.99 7.10
C LEU A 111 6.92 13.62 7.06
N ASN A 112 6.72 14.67 6.27
CA ASN A 112 5.45 15.36 6.16
C ASN A 112 4.55 14.71 5.12
N GLY A 113 3.37 14.28 5.54
CA GLY A 113 2.40 13.54 4.73
C GLY A 113 1.89 14.30 3.50
N ASN A 114 1.87 15.63 3.54
CA ASN A 114 1.38 16.45 2.42
C ASN A 114 2.42 16.66 1.31
N THR A 115 3.73 16.60 1.66
CA THR A 115 4.82 16.91 0.73
C THR A 115 5.66 15.69 0.34
N TYR A 116 5.51 14.58 1.06
CA TYR A 116 6.23 13.35 0.75
C TYR A 116 5.86 12.82 -0.64
N GLU A 117 6.87 12.36 -1.38
CA GLU A 117 6.70 11.73 -2.69
C GLU A 117 7.48 10.40 -2.72
N TRP A 118 6.79 9.32 -2.96
CA TRP A 118 7.35 7.97 -2.97
C TRP A 118 8.00 7.56 -4.29
N ASP A 119 8.79 6.47 -4.27
CA ASP A 119 9.59 6.01 -5.42
C ASP A 119 8.85 4.96 -6.28
N ILE A 120 7.58 5.23 -6.62
CA ILE A 120 6.80 4.45 -7.59
C ILE A 120 6.23 5.33 -8.70
N VAL A 121 5.58 4.74 -9.70
CA VAL A 121 5.03 5.49 -10.85
C VAL A 121 3.77 6.29 -10.54
N ALA A 122 2.96 5.85 -9.57
CA ALA A 122 1.79 6.60 -9.12
C ALA A 122 2.21 7.87 -8.36
N THR A 123 1.48 8.98 -8.57
CA THR A 123 1.78 10.24 -7.88
C THR A 123 1.21 10.22 -6.46
N ALA A 124 1.94 10.77 -5.50
CA ALA A 124 1.48 10.88 -4.12
C ALA A 124 0.17 11.69 -4.00
N ASP A 125 0.01 12.76 -4.79
CA ASP A 125 -1.21 13.57 -4.79
C ASP A 125 -2.47 12.79 -5.19
N ASN A 126 -2.36 11.93 -6.20
CA ASN A 126 -3.48 11.09 -6.60
C ASN A 126 -3.76 10.02 -5.55
N TRP A 127 -2.70 9.40 -5.03
CA TRP A 127 -2.82 8.39 -3.99
C TRP A 127 -3.50 8.94 -2.71
N ARG A 128 -3.15 10.16 -2.26
CA ARG A 128 -3.84 10.82 -1.14
C ARG A 128 -5.33 10.98 -1.40
N LYS A 129 -5.74 11.29 -2.64
CA LYS A 129 -7.16 11.44 -2.99
C LYS A 129 -7.89 10.11 -3.10
N THR A 130 -7.27 9.10 -3.70
CA THR A 130 -7.90 7.80 -3.94
C THR A 130 -7.81 6.91 -2.72
N HIS A 131 -6.66 6.84 -2.08
CA HIS A 131 -6.43 5.97 -0.91
C HIS A 131 -6.79 6.66 0.41
N ASN A 132 -6.07 7.73 0.83
CA ASN A 132 -6.33 8.35 2.14
C ASN A 132 -7.76 8.87 2.29
N PHE A 133 -8.32 9.49 1.25
CA PHE A 133 -9.68 10.02 1.36
C PHE A 133 -10.74 9.00 0.94
N ARG A 134 -10.69 8.47 -0.30
CA ARG A 134 -11.81 7.66 -0.78
C ARG A 134 -11.81 6.26 -0.20
N HIS A 135 -10.69 5.55 -0.24
CA HIS A 135 -10.62 4.19 0.27
C HIS A 135 -10.86 4.14 1.79
N HIS A 136 -10.14 4.93 2.60
CA HIS A 136 -10.33 4.95 4.06
C HIS A 136 -11.70 5.47 4.50
N THR A 137 -12.29 6.44 3.77
CA THR A 137 -13.64 6.91 4.09
C THR A 137 -14.70 5.88 3.70
N TYR A 138 -14.54 5.23 2.54
CA TYR A 138 -15.57 4.38 1.94
C TYR A 138 -15.14 2.92 1.79
N THR A 139 -14.26 2.43 2.65
CA THR A 139 -13.71 1.08 2.58
C THR A 139 -14.77 0.05 2.25
N ASN A 140 -14.56 -0.68 1.16
CA ASN A 140 -15.44 -1.71 0.60
C ASN A 140 -16.88 -1.28 0.31
N VAL A 141 -17.18 0.03 0.24
CA VAL A 141 -18.49 0.53 -0.22
C VAL A 141 -18.53 0.52 -1.75
N ARG A 142 -19.41 -0.31 -2.31
CA ARG A 142 -19.54 -0.54 -3.75
C ARG A 142 -19.79 0.75 -4.53
N GLY A 143 -18.90 1.05 -5.49
CA GLY A 143 -18.96 2.24 -6.35
C GLY A 143 -18.59 3.57 -5.67
N MET A 144 -18.07 3.51 -4.44
CA MET A 144 -17.47 4.64 -3.72
C MET A 144 -15.97 4.39 -3.52
N ASP A 145 -15.59 3.16 -3.17
CA ASP A 145 -14.21 2.72 -3.05
C ASP A 145 -13.68 2.28 -4.42
N ASP A 146 -12.67 2.99 -4.92
CA ASP A 146 -12.05 2.71 -6.22
C ASP A 146 -11.05 1.53 -6.15
N ASP A 147 -10.63 1.10 -4.94
CA ASP A 147 -9.65 0.04 -4.75
C ASP A 147 -10.27 -1.37 -4.84
N ILE A 148 -11.60 -1.48 -4.84
CA ILE A 148 -12.28 -2.77 -5.02
C ILE A 148 -11.93 -3.37 -6.39
N GLY A 149 -11.01 -4.36 -6.36
CA GLY A 149 -10.56 -5.06 -7.57
C GLY A 149 -9.92 -4.15 -8.63
N TYR A 150 -9.66 -2.89 -8.31
CA TYR A 150 -9.04 -1.87 -9.19
C TYR A 150 -9.72 -1.71 -10.54
N GLY A 151 -11.01 -2.05 -10.61
CA GLY A 151 -11.79 -2.03 -11.86
C GLY A 151 -11.43 -3.13 -12.88
N LEU A 152 -10.44 -3.97 -12.58
CA LEU A 152 -9.95 -5.06 -13.43
C LEU A 152 -10.43 -6.45 -12.98
N LEU A 153 -10.58 -6.64 -11.67
CA LEU A 153 -10.92 -7.94 -11.09
C LEU A 153 -12.32 -7.92 -10.50
N ARG A 154 -13.03 -9.03 -10.65
CA ARG A 154 -14.27 -9.31 -9.94
C ARG A 154 -13.90 -10.01 -8.63
N ILE A 155 -14.06 -9.30 -7.52
CA ILE A 155 -13.66 -9.75 -6.19
C ILE A 155 -14.86 -10.32 -5.41
N PHE A 156 -16.05 -9.72 -5.59
CA PHE A 156 -17.24 -10.07 -4.82
C PHE A 156 -18.37 -10.60 -5.71
N PRO A 157 -19.21 -11.50 -5.20
CA PRO A 157 -20.34 -12.05 -5.94
C PRO A 157 -21.32 -10.99 -6.46
N GLU A 158 -21.50 -9.90 -5.71
CA GLU A 158 -22.42 -8.79 -6.04
C GLU A 158 -21.96 -7.95 -7.24
N GLN A 159 -20.67 -8.02 -7.62
CA GLN A 159 -20.18 -7.36 -8.83
C GLN A 159 -20.82 -8.04 -10.06
N ARG A 160 -21.48 -7.22 -10.93
CA ARG A 160 -22.07 -7.73 -12.16
C ARG A 160 -21.03 -8.50 -12.97
N TRP A 161 -21.34 -9.78 -13.27
CA TRP A 161 -20.49 -10.61 -14.10
C TRP A 161 -20.38 -10.06 -15.54
N LYS A 162 -19.19 -10.16 -16.13
CA LYS A 162 -18.89 -9.82 -17.53
C LYS A 162 -17.98 -10.90 -18.13
N PRO A 163 -18.10 -11.21 -19.43
CA PRO A 163 -17.24 -12.23 -20.09
C PRO A 163 -15.74 -11.97 -19.92
N PHE A 164 -15.33 -10.72 -19.83
CA PHE A 164 -13.96 -10.30 -19.56
C PHE A 164 -13.35 -10.95 -18.30
N TYR A 165 -14.17 -11.25 -17.28
CA TYR A 165 -13.68 -11.88 -16.04
C TYR A 165 -13.26 -13.34 -16.20
N LEU A 166 -13.57 -13.99 -17.35
CA LEU A 166 -13.00 -15.30 -17.69
C LEU A 166 -11.46 -15.23 -17.84
N LEU A 167 -10.93 -14.07 -18.17
CA LEU A 167 -9.47 -13.83 -18.27
C LEU A 167 -8.83 -13.51 -16.91
N GLN A 168 -9.59 -13.42 -15.83
CA GLN A 168 -9.09 -13.06 -14.50
C GLN A 168 -7.93 -13.93 -14.01
N PRO A 169 -7.89 -15.27 -14.23
CA PRO A 169 -6.73 -16.09 -13.85
C PRO A 169 -5.40 -15.67 -14.53
N ILE A 170 -5.49 -15.02 -15.69
CA ILE A 170 -4.33 -14.48 -16.42
C ILE A 170 -4.06 -13.02 -16.02
N ILE A 171 -5.13 -12.24 -15.91
CA ILE A 171 -5.03 -10.80 -15.60
C ILE A 171 -4.49 -10.57 -14.18
N ALA A 172 -4.92 -11.35 -13.19
CA ALA A 172 -4.53 -11.14 -11.80
C ALA A 172 -3.00 -11.28 -11.57
N PRO A 173 -2.30 -12.33 -12.02
CA PRO A 173 -0.85 -12.40 -11.89
C PRO A 173 -0.10 -11.34 -12.71
N ILE A 174 -0.57 -10.97 -13.89
CA ILE A 174 0.01 -9.87 -14.67
C ILE A 174 -0.18 -8.54 -13.92
N PHE A 175 -1.36 -8.32 -13.34
CA PHE A 175 -1.64 -7.13 -12.54
C PHE A 175 -0.76 -7.09 -11.28
N ALA A 176 -0.57 -8.22 -10.60
CA ALA A 176 0.35 -8.30 -9.46
C ALA A 176 1.80 -7.90 -9.86
N LEU A 177 2.30 -8.41 -10.98
CA LEU A 177 3.64 -8.09 -11.49
C LEU A 177 3.78 -6.61 -11.89
N LEU A 178 2.71 -6.02 -12.43
CA LEU A 178 2.66 -4.64 -12.92
C LEU A 178 1.88 -3.70 -11.98
N PHE A 179 1.74 -4.03 -10.71
CA PHE A 179 0.80 -3.38 -9.78
C PHE A 179 0.94 -1.86 -9.75
N GLN A 180 2.16 -1.32 -9.60
CA GLN A 180 2.39 0.14 -9.62
C GLN A 180 1.88 0.84 -10.88
N TRP A 181 1.94 0.13 -12.04
CA TRP A 181 1.48 0.68 -13.32
C TRP A 181 -0.06 0.66 -13.41
N GLY A 182 -0.68 -0.39 -12.87
CA GLY A 182 -2.13 -0.50 -12.79
C GLY A 182 -2.73 0.57 -11.89
N VAL A 183 -2.15 0.81 -10.72
CA VAL A 183 -2.55 1.91 -9.81
C VAL A 183 -2.40 3.26 -10.49
N ALA A 184 -1.27 3.54 -11.15
CA ALA A 184 -1.08 4.78 -11.89
C ALA A 184 -2.07 4.94 -13.07
N ALA A 185 -2.42 3.85 -13.76
CA ALA A 185 -3.40 3.87 -14.86
C ALA A 185 -4.83 4.15 -14.36
N GLN A 186 -5.19 3.64 -13.17
CA GLN A 186 -6.48 3.93 -12.53
C GLN A 186 -6.66 5.44 -12.30
N ASP A 187 -5.61 6.13 -11.87
CA ASP A 187 -5.60 7.57 -11.65
C ASP A 187 -5.91 8.39 -12.89
N LEU A 188 -5.58 7.89 -14.08
CA LEU A 188 -5.80 8.60 -15.36
C LEU A 188 -7.27 8.74 -15.75
N ARG A 189 -8.19 8.00 -15.12
CA ARG A 189 -9.64 8.05 -15.40
C ARG A 189 -9.97 7.97 -16.90
N LEU A 190 -9.18 7.19 -17.64
CA LEU A 190 -9.33 7.01 -19.11
C LEU A 190 -10.77 6.71 -19.52
N GLY A 191 -11.48 5.89 -18.74
CA GLY A 191 -12.88 5.56 -19.00
C GLY A 191 -13.84 6.76 -18.99
N ARG A 192 -13.51 7.85 -18.27
CA ARG A 192 -14.30 9.09 -18.28
C ARG A 192 -14.05 9.90 -19.54
N TRP A 193 -12.83 9.96 -20.00
CA TRP A 193 -12.47 10.62 -21.25
C TRP A 193 -13.07 9.89 -22.47
N LEU A 194 -12.91 8.56 -22.55
CA LEU A 194 -13.49 7.74 -23.62
C LEU A 194 -15.02 7.87 -23.71
N LYS A 195 -15.68 8.13 -22.59
CA LYS A 195 -17.14 8.39 -22.54
C LYS A 195 -17.49 9.88 -22.77
N GLY A 196 -16.56 10.73 -23.19
CA GLY A 196 -16.78 12.15 -23.41
C GLY A 196 -17.14 12.98 -22.17
N ARG A 197 -16.92 12.43 -20.95
CA ARG A 197 -17.29 13.10 -19.69
C ARG A 197 -16.27 14.13 -19.21
N ILE A 198 -15.06 14.15 -19.80
CA ILE A 198 -14.02 15.14 -19.57
C ILE A 198 -13.39 15.53 -20.90
N SER A 199 -12.99 16.81 -21.04
CA SER A 199 -12.33 17.32 -22.26
C SER A 199 -10.90 16.75 -22.40
N GLY A 200 -10.36 16.72 -23.63
CA GLY A 200 -8.97 16.31 -23.88
C GLY A 200 -7.96 17.17 -23.11
N ARG A 201 -8.23 18.49 -22.94
CA ARG A 201 -7.38 19.39 -22.13
C ARG A 201 -7.38 19.00 -20.66
N ALA A 202 -8.55 18.69 -20.09
CA ALA A 202 -8.65 18.23 -18.70
C ALA A 202 -7.96 16.88 -18.50
N MET A 203 -8.11 15.96 -19.47
CA MET A 203 -7.40 14.70 -19.48
C MET A 203 -5.88 14.91 -19.52
N TRP A 204 -5.37 15.78 -20.39
CA TRP A 204 -3.94 16.09 -20.48
C TRP A 204 -3.39 16.68 -19.18
N MET A 205 -4.12 17.59 -18.53
CA MET A 205 -3.72 18.18 -17.25
C MET A 205 -3.58 17.13 -16.13
N GLN A 206 -4.45 16.12 -16.11
CA GLN A 206 -4.38 15.00 -15.17
C GLN A 206 -3.25 14.00 -15.51
N THR A 207 -3.06 13.72 -16.78
CA THR A 207 -2.08 12.73 -17.27
C THR A 207 -0.65 13.24 -17.17
N ARG A 208 -0.41 14.52 -17.40
CA ARG A 208 0.94 15.10 -17.45
C ARG A 208 1.80 14.84 -16.20
N PRO A 209 1.32 15.04 -14.96
CA PRO A 209 2.09 14.72 -13.75
C PRO A 209 2.43 13.22 -13.65
N VAL A 210 1.44 12.36 -13.92
CA VAL A 210 1.61 10.90 -13.92
C VAL A 210 2.63 10.48 -14.97
N ALA A 211 2.47 10.93 -16.23
CA ALA A 211 3.39 10.61 -17.31
C ALA A 211 4.83 11.09 -17.03
N ARG A 212 4.99 12.29 -16.43
CA ARG A 212 6.31 12.79 -16.01
C ARG A 212 6.94 11.89 -14.96
N LYS A 213 6.17 11.44 -13.97
CA LYS A 213 6.67 10.54 -12.94
C LYS A 213 7.00 9.16 -13.49
N MET A 214 6.13 8.60 -14.35
CA MET A 214 6.41 7.35 -15.09
C MET A 214 7.71 7.45 -15.87
N ALA A 215 7.89 8.51 -16.65
CA ALA A 215 9.11 8.74 -17.42
C ALA A 215 10.34 8.82 -16.51
N ARG A 216 10.25 9.53 -15.38
CA ARG A 216 11.34 9.61 -14.39
C ARG A 216 11.72 8.22 -13.85
N GLN A 217 10.74 7.37 -13.53
CA GLN A 217 11.00 6.02 -13.02
C GLN A 217 11.63 5.13 -14.10
N VAL A 218 11.11 5.17 -15.33
CA VAL A 218 11.68 4.43 -16.45
C VAL A 218 13.11 4.88 -16.73
N LEU A 219 13.33 6.18 -16.85
CA LEU A 219 14.66 6.75 -17.11
C LEU A 219 15.64 6.39 -15.98
N LYS A 220 15.23 6.46 -14.73
CA LYS A 220 16.08 6.11 -13.59
C LYS A 220 16.46 4.62 -13.59
N ASP A 221 15.46 3.72 -13.56
CA ASP A 221 15.68 2.31 -13.29
C ASP A 221 16.07 1.50 -14.54
N TYR A 222 15.67 1.92 -15.75
CA TYR A 222 15.86 1.14 -16.98
C TYR A 222 16.74 1.80 -18.04
N VAL A 223 17.16 3.06 -17.79
CA VAL A 223 18.09 3.76 -18.70
C VAL A 223 19.33 4.23 -17.93
N PHE A 224 19.18 5.15 -16.96
CA PHE A 224 20.31 5.80 -16.30
C PHE A 224 21.23 4.80 -15.57
N PHE A 225 20.70 4.04 -14.59
CA PHE A 225 21.53 3.09 -13.86
C PHE A 225 22.09 1.98 -14.77
N PRO A 226 21.32 1.34 -15.67
CA PRO A 226 21.89 0.38 -16.61
C PRO A 226 23.02 0.96 -17.48
N LEU A 227 22.85 2.14 -18.06
CA LEU A 227 23.87 2.75 -18.93
C LEU A 227 25.19 3.04 -18.20
N LEU A 228 25.19 3.27 -16.87
CA LEU A 228 26.40 3.42 -16.08
C LEU A 228 27.26 2.13 -16.05
N ALA A 229 26.67 0.96 -16.36
CA ALA A 229 27.40 -0.31 -16.46
C ALA A 229 27.96 -0.54 -17.89
N GLY A 230 27.80 0.39 -18.83
CA GLY A 230 28.31 0.30 -20.20
C GLY A 230 27.85 -0.98 -20.91
N PRO A 231 28.78 -1.79 -21.48
CA PRO A 231 28.43 -3.02 -22.19
C PRO A 231 27.74 -4.09 -21.29
N PHE A 232 27.84 -3.99 -19.98
CA PHE A 232 27.24 -4.91 -19.03
C PHE A 232 25.88 -4.43 -18.50
N PHE A 233 25.25 -3.44 -19.16
CA PHE A 233 24.00 -2.79 -18.76
C PHE A 233 22.87 -3.78 -18.46
N LEU A 234 22.84 -4.92 -19.12
CA LEU A 234 21.77 -5.90 -19.02
C LEU A 234 21.67 -6.48 -17.58
N THR A 235 22.78 -6.71 -16.91
CA THR A 235 22.80 -7.19 -15.52
C THR A 235 22.08 -6.21 -14.58
N VAL A 236 22.37 -4.92 -14.69
CA VAL A 236 21.74 -3.88 -13.87
C VAL A 236 20.28 -3.70 -14.25
N MET A 237 19.94 -3.72 -15.53
CA MET A 237 18.57 -3.61 -16.01
C MET A 237 17.70 -4.76 -15.50
N LEU A 238 18.15 -5.99 -15.64
CA LEU A 238 17.42 -7.18 -15.16
C LEU A 238 17.27 -7.16 -13.62
N GLY A 239 18.33 -6.80 -12.89
CA GLY A 239 18.25 -6.62 -11.44
C GLY A 239 17.19 -5.59 -11.02
N ASN A 240 17.12 -4.44 -11.68
CA ASN A 240 16.07 -3.44 -11.46
C ASN A 240 14.67 -3.95 -11.81
N MET A 241 14.52 -4.69 -12.93
CA MET A 241 13.23 -5.29 -13.32
C MET A 241 12.73 -6.28 -12.28
N VAL A 242 13.59 -7.20 -11.84
CA VAL A 242 13.23 -8.20 -10.82
C VAL A 242 12.92 -7.53 -9.49
N ALA A 243 13.73 -6.57 -9.04
CA ALA A 243 13.47 -5.83 -7.79
C ALA A 243 12.14 -5.08 -7.82
N ASN A 244 11.79 -4.43 -8.93
CA ASN A 244 10.48 -3.78 -9.11
C ASN A 244 9.34 -4.81 -9.15
N GLY A 245 9.54 -5.95 -9.82
CA GLY A 245 8.56 -7.04 -9.87
C GLY A 245 8.27 -7.62 -8.48
N LEU A 246 9.31 -7.92 -7.71
CA LEU A 246 9.18 -8.41 -6.33
C LEU A 246 8.42 -7.44 -5.44
N ARG A 247 8.75 -6.12 -5.49
CA ARG A 247 8.02 -5.10 -4.77
C ARG A 247 6.55 -5.05 -5.20
N ASN A 248 6.25 -5.10 -6.51
CA ASN A 248 4.88 -5.04 -7.02
C ASN A 248 4.05 -6.24 -6.54
N ILE A 249 4.58 -7.46 -6.67
CA ILE A 249 3.91 -8.69 -6.21
C ILE A 249 3.67 -8.62 -4.70
N TRP A 250 4.67 -8.20 -3.93
CA TRP A 250 4.55 -8.07 -2.48
C TRP A 250 3.44 -7.10 -2.09
N THR A 251 3.47 -5.89 -2.64
CA THR A 251 2.44 -4.86 -2.37
C THR A 251 1.05 -5.34 -2.75
N TYR A 252 0.90 -5.98 -3.93
CA TYR A 252 -0.36 -6.57 -4.36
C TYR A 252 -0.89 -7.60 -3.36
N VAL A 253 -0.05 -8.54 -2.94
CA VAL A 253 -0.44 -9.60 -2.01
C VAL A 253 -0.89 -9.02 -0.68
N ILE A 254 -0.14 -8.09 -0.10
CA ILE A 254 -0.49 -7.48 1.19
C ILE A 254 -1.84 -6.73 1.11
N ILE A 255 -2.05 -5.92 0.08
CA ILE A 255 -3.30 -5.17 -0.10
C ILE A 255 -4.49 -6.12 -0.31
N PHE A 256 -4.33 -7.13 -1.18
CA PHE A 256 -5.43 -8.05 -1.47
C PHE A 256 -5.76 -8.95 -0.28
N CYS A 257 -4.76 -9.44 0.46
CA CYS A 257 -4.99 -10.21 1.68
C CYS A 257 -5.55 -9.37 2.83
N GLY A 258 -5.33 -8.07 2.83
CA GLY A 258 -5.89 -7.15 3.82
C GLY A 258 -7.36 -6.78 3.60
N HIS A 259 -7.86 -6.86 2.34
CA HIS A 259 -9.19 -6.36 1.99
C HIS A 259 -10.13 -7.35 1.32
N PHE A 260 -9.60 -8.38 0.65
CA PHE A 260 -10.40 -9.23 -0.22
C PHE A 260 -10.29 -10.71 0.15
N THR A 261 -10.42 -10.98 1.44
CA THR A 261 -10.53 -12.35 1.97
C THR A 261 -11.97 -12.86 1.85
N ALA A 262 -12.15 -14.16 2.07
CA ALA A 262 -13.50 -14.76 2.07
C ALA A 262 -14.40 -14.21 3.19
N GLU A 263 -13.81 -13.63 4.24
CA GLU A 263 -14.51 -13.09 5.39
C GLU A 263 -14.77 -11.58 5.29
N SER A 264 -14.07 -10.88 4.37
CA SER A 264 -14.25 -9.44 4.15
C SER A 264 -15.60 -9.17 3.49
N GLU A 265 -16.32 -8.17 4.03
CA GLU A 265 -17.62 -7.76 3.52
C GLU A 265 -17.53 -6.57 2.56
N THR A 266 -18.50 -6.49 1.63
CA THR A 266 -18.76 -5.26 0.86
C THR A 266 -20.08 -4.65 1.25
N PHE A 267 -20.16 -3.34 1.15
CA PHE A 267 -21.29 -2.56 1.63
C PHE A 267 -22.01 -1.83 0.50
N PRO A 268 -23.35 -1.75 0.55
CA PRO A 268 -24.11 -0.90 -0.36
C PRO A 268 -23.95 0.57 0.07
N LYS A 269 -24.18 1.52 -0.85
CA LYS A 269 -24.08 2.97 -0.55
C LYS A 269 -25.05 3.44 0.53
N GLU A 270 -26.13 2.75 0.69
CA GLU A 270 -27.19 3.04 1.65
C GLU A 270 -26.71 2.94 3.10
N CYS A 271 -25.66 2.16 3.36
CA CYS A 271 -25.05 2.03 4.70
C CYS A 271 -24.48 3.37 5.22
N LEU A 272 -24.15 4.28 4.33
CA LEU A 272 -23.60 5.60 4.69
C LEU A 272 -24.68 6.57 5.22
N ARG A 273 -25.97 6.23 5.06
CA ARG A 273 -27.06 7.07 5.57
C ARG A 273 -27.11 6.97 7.09
N ASN A 274 -26.88 8.12 7.75
CA ASN A 274 -26.85 8.20 9.21
C ASN A 274 -25.78 7.32 9.87
N GLU A 275 -24.66 7.05 9.16
CA GLU A 275 -23.54 6.29 9.70
C GLU A 275 -22.94 7.05 10.88
N SER A 276 -23.09 6.50 12.11
CA SER A 276 -22.42 7.03 13.30
C SER A 276 -20.94 6.61 13.32
N ARG A 277 -20.14 7.18 14.22
CA ARG A 277 -18.74 6.83 14.40
C ARG A 277 -18.56 5.33 14.69
N GLY A 278 -19.40 4.74 15.55
CA GLY A 278 -19.37 3.32 15.83
C GLY A 278 -19.71 2.45 14.63
N HIS A 279 -20.71 2.86 13.81
CA HIS A 279 -21.01 2.15 12.56
C HIS A 279 -19.86 2.21 11.56
N TRP A 280 -19.17 3.35 11.47
CA TRP A 280 -17.99 3.48 10.63
C TRP A 280 -16.87 2.52 11.08
N TYR A 281 -16.57 2.45 12.39
CA TYR A 281 -15.61 1.48 12.92
C TYR A 281 -16.02 0.04 12.63
N LEU A 282 -17.29 -0.31 12.83
CA LEU A 282 -17.79 -1.66 12.52
C LEU A 282 -17.63 -2.00 11.03
N ARG A 283 -17.86 -1.05 10.15
CA ARG A 283 -17.65 -1.24 8.71
C ARG A 283 -16.18 -1.44 8.36
N GLN A 284 -15.26 -0.69 8.99
CA GLN A 284 -13.81 -0.90 8.82
C GLN A 284 -13.41 -2.32 9.29
N LEU A 285 -13.91 -2.75 10.45
CA LEU A 285 -13.66 -4.09 10.98
C LEU A 285 -14.09 -5.20 10.02
N ARG A 286 -15.31 -5.10 9.48
CA ARG A 286 -15.86 -6.11 8.57
C ARG A 286 -15.30 -6.02 7.15
N GLY A 287 -14.77 -4.87 6.76
CA GLY A 287 -14.19 -4.61 5.44
C GLY A 287 -12.68 -4.89 5.34
N SER A 288 -12.04 -5.30 6.44
CA SER A 288 -10.60 -5.52 6.50
C SER A 288 -10.26 -6.81 7.20
N SER A 289 -9.05 -7.34 6.95
CA SER A 289 -8.56 -8.57 7.56
C SER A 289 -7.11 -8.43 7.97
N ASN A 290 -6.77 -8.94 9.17
CA ASN A 290 -5.40 -8.97 9.64
C ASN A 290 -4.64 -10.18 9.09
N ILE A 291 -3.33 -10.03 8.90
CA ILE A 291 -2.42 -11.08 8.42
C ILE A 291 -1.57 -11.51 9.62
N SER A 292 -1.65 -12.77 9.99
CA SER A 292 -0.79 -13.32 11.04
C SER A 292 0.65 -13.37 10.59
N GLY A 293 1.57 -12.77 11.35
CA GLY A 293 2.99 -12.76 11.02
C GLY A 293 3.85 -12.28 12.19
N GLY A 294 5.15 -12.54 12.09
CA GLY A 294 6.13 -12.01 13.04
C GLY A 294 6.65 -10.63 12.62
N PHE A 295 7.62 -10.12 13.39
CA PHE A 295 8.22 -8.79 13.20
C PHE A 295 8.59 -8.47 11.73
N LEU A 296 9.19 -9.41 11.00
CA LEU A 296 9.58 -9.19 9.61
C LEU A 296 8.38 -8.96 8.68
N ILE A 297 7.32 -9.76 8.85
CA ILE A 297 6.08 -9.59 8.08
C ILE A 297 5.46 -8.24 8.39
N ASN A 298 5.40 -7.86 9.67
CA ASN A 298 4.85 -6.57 10.07
C ASN A 298 5.60 -5.41 9.40
N VAL A 299 6.93 -5.37 9.51
CA VAL A 299 7.74 -4.29 8.91
C VAL A 299 7.69 -4.29 7.38
N LEU A 300 7.79 -5.47 6.73
CA LEU A 300 7.76 -5.54 5.27
C LEU A 300 6.37 -5.26 4.67
N SER A 301 5.31 -5.50 5.42
CA SER A 301 3.95 -5.14 5.01
C SER A 301 3.60 -3.67 5.26
N GLY A 302 4.47 -2.88 5.89
CA GLY A 302 4.12 -1.52 6.32
C GLY A 302 3.23 -1.51 7.57
N ASN A 303 3.34 -2.56 8.40
CA ASN A 303 2.42 -2.90 9.48
C ASN A 303 0.95 -3.10 9.03
N LEU A 304 0.71 -3.21 7.71
CA LEU A 304 -0.60 -3.58 7.16
C LEU A 304 -0.98 -5.06 7.44
N SER A 305 -0.11 -5.83 8.11
CA SER A 305 -0.50 -7.05 8.80
C SER A 305 -1.55 -6.80 9.89
N HIS A 306 -1.63 -5.56 10.42
CA HIS A 306 -2.67 -5.05 11.31
C HIS A 306 -3.62 -4.14 10.52
N GLN A 307 -4.24 -4.67 9.46
CA GLN A 307 -5.05 -3.90 8.52
C GLN A 307 -6.29 -3.28 9.18
N ILE A 308 -6.93 -4.00 10.10
CA ILE A 308 -8.10 -3.52 10.84
C ILE A 308 -7.73 -2.29 11.68
N GLU A 309 -6.65 -2.38 12.45
CA GLU A 309 -6.14 -1.29 13.29
C GLU A 309 -5.68 -0.10 12.45
N HIS A 310 -5.08 -0.37 11.29
CA HIS A 310 -4.70 0.67 10.33
C HIS A 310 -5.94 1.40 9.78
N HIS A 311 -7.01 0.70 9.47
CA HIS A 311 -8.26 1.30 9.01
C HIS A 311 -8.99 2.09 10.10
N PHE A 312 -8.88 1.66 11.35
CA PHE A 312 -9.41 2.42 12.48
C PHE A 312 -8.65 3.73 12.70
N TYR A 313 -7.34 3.69 12.57
CA TYR A 313 -6.43 4.77 12.93
C TYR A 313 -5.33 4.97 11.87
N PRO A 314 -5.70 5.40 10.66
CA PRO A 314 -4.73 5.53 9.57
C PRO A 314 -3.65 6.58 9.85
N ASP A 315 -3.90 7.51 10.76
CA ASP A 315 -3.01 8.58 11.19
C ASP A 315 -2.10 8.22 12.37
N LEU A 316 -2.27 7.04 12.99
CA LEU A 316 -1.37 6.57 14.04
C LEU A 316 -0.10 5.93 13.45
N PRO A 317 1.08 6.17 14.05
CA PRO A 317 2.32 5.53 13.62
C PRO A 317 2.21 4.01 13.55
N ALA A 318 2.60 3.44 12.41
CA ALA A 318 2.44 2.02 12.08
C ALA A 318 3.04 1.07 13.13
N ASN A 319 4.18 1.46 13.74
CA ASN A 319 4.81 0.70 14.81
C ASN A 319 3.99 0.62 16.12
N ARG A 320 2.86 1.34 16.21
CA ARG A 320 1.94 1.31 17.36
C ARG A 320 0.76 0.36 17.14
N LEU A 321 0.45 -0.03 15.90
CA LEU A 321 -0.71 -0.85 15.58
C LEU A 321 -0.67 -2.23 16.26
N SER A 322 0.50 -2.87 16.32
CA SER A 322 0.68 -4.15 17.03
C SER A 322 0.38 -4.06 18.52
N LEU A 323 0.63 -2.92 19.17
CA LEU A 323 0.33 -2.72 20.59
C LEU A 323 -1.18 -2.63 20.81
N ILE A 324 -1.91 -1.99 19.91
CA ILE A 324 -3.37 -1.91 19.95
C ILE A 324 -3.95 -3.32 19.80
N HIS A 325 -3.46 -4.10 18.86
CA HIS A 325 -3.88 -5.48 18.64
C HIS A 325 -3.69 -6.38 19.87
N ILE A 326 -2.60 -6.21 20.61
CA ILE A 326 -2.29 -7.01 21.81
C ILE A 326 -3.10 -6.55 23.01
N SER A 327 -3.33 -5.24 23.20
CA SER A 327 -3.96 -4.69 24.38
C SER A 327 -5.48 -4.80 24.40
N GLU A 328 -6.13 -4.93 23.22
CA GLU A 328 -7.60 -4.89 23.09
C GLU A 328 -8.22 -6.09 22.32
N PRO A 329 -7.59 -7.30 22.30
CA PRO A 329 -8.04 -8.40 21.44
C PRO A 329 -9.44 -8.92 21.79
N THR A 330 -9.81 -8.85 23.07
CA THR A 330 -11.04 -9.48 23.62
C THR A 330 -12.30 -8.75 23.13
N ARG A 331 -12.23 -7.46 22.82
CA ARG A 331 -13.38 -6.64 22.41
C ARG A 331 -13.61 -6.66 20.91
N LEU A 332 -12.54 -6.66 20.11
CA LEU A 332 -12.62 -6.81 18.65
C LEU A 332 -13.18 -8.18 18.26
N LEU A 333 -12.80 -9.25 18.98
CA LEU A 333 -13.27 -10.61 18.75
C LEU A 333 -14.70 -10.89 19.24
N SER A 334 -15.23 -10.10 20.17
CA SER A 334 -16.61 -10.28 20.68
C SER A 334 -17.68 -9.67 19.76
N ILE A 335 -17.27 -8.92 18.74
CA ILE A 335 -18.14 -8.19 17.80
C ILE A 335 -18.04 -8.76 16.39
N SER A 336 -16.99 -9.54 16.10
CA SER A 336 -16.80 -10.28 14.82
C SER A 336 -17.54 -11.66 14.82
#